data_5a07f6008c8f2d6387c357f2e8a86242
#
_entry.id   5a07f6008c8f2d6387c357f2e8a86242
#
_cell.length_a   1.000
_cell.length_b   1.000
_cell.length_c   1.000
_cell.angle_alpha   90.00
_cell.angle_beta   90.00
_cell.angle_gamma   90.00
#
_symmetry.space_group_name_H-M   'P 1'
#
loop_
_entity.id
_entity.type
_entity.pdbx_description
1 polymer ?
#
loop_
_entity_poly.entity_id
_entity_poly.type
_entity_poly.pdbx_seq_one_letter_code
_entity_poly.pdbx_strand_id
1 'polypeptide(L)'
;MATTNDIYAEMQRYAPLELAESWDNPGLLVDCGREVSRVLVTLDITPEVVEEAAAGGCELIVSHHPVIFSPLKKLTPRDVSFQLVQKGISAICMHTNLDAAEGGVNEVLAGIFGMRDWEVFADGCGRVGEVDPITVPELAR
;
A
#
# COMPACT_ATOMS: atom_id res chain seq x y z
N MET A 1 -19.36 -1.79 13.30
CA MET A 1 -18.43 -1.99 12.17
C MET A 1 -17.35 -0.92 12.28
N ALA A 2 -16.16 -1.15 11.75
CA ALA A 2 -15.08 -0.16 11.78
C ALA A 2 -15.34 0.95 10.76
N THR A 3 -14.87 2.15 11.02
CA THR A 3 -14.82 3.22 10.01
C THR A 3 -13.52 3.13 9.22
N THR A 4 -13.46 3.79 8.05
CA THR A 4 -12.22 3.93 7.28
C THR A 4 -11.10 4.53 8.13
N ASN A 5 -11.43 5.51 8.98
CA ASN A 5 -10.47 6.16 9.88
C ASN A 5 -9.95 5.24 10.99
N ASP A 6 -10.78 4.33 11.51
CA ASP A 6 -10.34 3.35 12.51
C ASP A 6 -9.29 2.41 11.91
N ILE A 7 -9.54 1.94 10.67
CA ILE A 7 -8.60 1.07 9.96
C ILE A 7 -7.32 1.83 9.61
N TYR A 8 -7.44 3.06 9.14
CA TYR A 8 -6.29 3.90 8.82
C TYR A 8 -5.41 4.18 10.06
N ALA A 9 -6.04 4.51 11.19
CA ALA A 9 -5.32 4.72 12.44
C ALA A 9 -4.56 3.45 12.88
N GLU A 10 -5.15 2.28 12.72
CA GLU A 10 -4.47 1.02 13.04
C GLU A 10 -3.29 0.76 12.08
N MET A 11 -3.45 1.02 10.78
CA MET A 11 -2.39 0.86 9.80
C MET A 11 -1.20 1.80 10.06
N GLN A 12 -1.45 3.02 10.53
CA GLN A 12 -0.39 3.95 10.92
C GLN A 12 0.41 3.49 12.15
N ARG A 13 -0.12 2.58 12.97
CA ARG A 13 0.63 1.99 14.09
C ARG A 13 1.69 1.01 13.61
N TYR A 14 1.45 0.35 12.47
CA TYR A 14 2.41 -0.56 11.84
C TYR A 14 3.42 0.17 10.96
N ALA A 15 2.95 1.13 10.19
CA ALA A 15 3.77 1.89 9.26
C ALA A 15 3.41 3.38 9.36
N PRO A 16 3.98 4.11 10.34
CA PRO A 16 3.75 5.54 10.52
C PRO A 16 4.08 6.36 9.27
N LEU A 17 3.30 7.40 9.01
CA LEU A 17 3.54 8.28 7.84
C LEU A 17 4.89 9.01 7.88
N GLU A 18 5.44 9.19 9.06
CA GLU A 18 6.75 9.80 9.26
C GLU A 18 7.91 9.00 8.63
N LEU A 19 7.67 7.71 8.33
CA LEU A 19 8.63 6.85 7.62
C LEU A 19 8.57 7.03 6.10
N ALA A 20 7.56 7.74 5.58
CA ALA A 20 7.43 7.94 4.15
C ALA A 20 8.47 8.90 3.60
N GLU A 21 8.88 8.66 2.36
CA GLU A 21 9.72 9.58 1.61
C GLU A 21 9.02 10.94 1.41
N SER A 22 9.78 12.01 1.45
CA SER A 22 9.24 13.39 1.40
C SER A 22 8.51 13.74 0.09
N TRP A 23 8.75 12.99 -0.96
CA TRP A 23 8.11 13.14 -2.28
C TRP A 23 6.87 12.26 -2.45
N ASP A 24 6.61 11.36 -1.49
CA ASP A 24 5.55 10.36 -1.57
C ASP A 24 4.18 10.92 -1.13
N ASN A 25 3.12 10.17 -1.41
CA ASN A 25 1.75 10.51 -1.00
C ASN A 25 0.99 9.29 -0.46
N PRO A 26 1.47 8.65 0.61
CA PRO A 26 0.71 7.59 1.28
C PRO A 26 -0.40 8.17 2.17
N GLY A 27 -1.30 7.32 2.60
CA GLY A 27 -2.34 7.66 3.56
C GLY A 27 -3.75 7.40 3.07
N LEU A 28 -4.73 8.02 3.71
CA LEU A 28 -6.13 7.96 3.32
C LEU A 28 -6.36 8.92 2.15
N LEU A 29 -6.36 8.39 0.93
CA LEU A 29 -6.40 9.20 -0.30
C LEU A 29 -7.81 9.45 -0.82
N VAL A 30 -8.74 8.53 -0.55
CA VAL A 30 -10.16 8.68 -0.88
C VAL A 30 -10.97 8.23 0.33
N ASP A 31 -11.76 9.13 0.89
CA ASP A 31 -12.68 8.82 1.99
C ASP A 31 -14.13 9.04 1.54
N CYS A 32 -14.92 7.98 1.55
CA CYS A 32 -16.34 7.99 1.22
C CYS A 32 -17.23 8.03 2.47
N GLY A 33 -16.66 8.11 3.66
CA GLY A 33 -17.39 8.26 4.94
C GLY A 33 -18.26 7.06 5.29
N ARG A 34 -17.96 5.86 4.79
CA ARG A 34 -18.75 4.64 5.04
C ARG A 34 -18.16 3.79 6.15
N GLU A 35 -19.01 3.02 6.81
CA GLU A 35 -18.57 1.90 7.63
C GLU A 35 -17.98 0.80 6.73
N VAL A 36 -16.95 0.11 7.23
CA VAL A 36 -16.20 -0.90 6.51
C VAL A 36 -16.44 -2.28 7.13
N SER A 37 -16.90 -3.19 6.33
CA SER A 37 -17.08 -4.60 6.68
C SER A 37 -16.17 -5.51 5.84
N ARG A 38 -15.78 -5.05 4.66
CA ARG A 38 -14.96 -5.79 3.70
C ARG A 38 -13.86 -4.91 3.11
N VAL A 39 -12.65 -5.45 3.06
CA VAL A 39 -11.47 -4.77 2.52
C VAL A 39 -10.89 -5.62 1.39
N LEU A 40 -10.57 -4.98 0.27
CA LEU A 40 -9.74 -5.56 -0.77
C LEU A 40 -8.31 -5.05 -0.61
N VAL A 41 -7.32 -5.93 -0.70
CA VAL A 41 -5.90 -5.57 -0.64
C VAL A 41 -5.27 -5.82 -2.01
N THR A 42 -4.51 -4.86 -2.51
CA THR A 42 -3.91 -4.92 -3.85
C THR A 42 -2.58 -4.18 -3.91
N LEU A 43 -1.80 -4.42 -4.96
CA LEU A 43 -0.62 -3.62 -5.26
C LEU A 43 -1.03 -2.27 -5.87
N ASP A 44 -1.83 -2.31 -6.93
CA ASP A 44 -2.31 -1.14 -7.67
C ASP A 44 -3.84 -1.07 -7.65
N ILE A 45 -4.40 0.14 -7.57
CA ILE A 45 -5.83 0.35 -7.77
C ILE A 45 -6.04 0.70 -9.25
N THR A 46 -6.44 -0.31 -10.04
CA THR A 46 -6.85 -0.14 -11.45
C THR A 46 -8.36 -0.07 -11.57
N PRO A 47 -8.91 0.34 -12.73
CA PRO A 47 -10.36 0.27 -12.97
C PRO A 47 -10.95 -1.12 -12.74
N GLU A 48 -10.23 -2.18 -13.12
CA GLU A 48 -10.64 -3.58 -12.93
C GLU A 48 -10.69 -3.95 -11.44
N VAL A 49 -9.74 -3.49 -10.65
CA VAL A 49 -9.71 -3.68 -9.18
C VAL A 49 -10.88 -2.95 -8.52
N VAL A 50 -11.24 -1.75 -8.99
CA VAL A 50 -12.40 -1.01 -8.50
C VAL A 50 -13.70 -1.78 -8.79
N GLU A 51 -13.83 -2.36 -10.00
CA GLU A 51 -14.98 -3.20 -10.34
C GLU A 51 -15.04 -4.48 -9.50
N GLU A 52 -13.91 -5.13 -9.28
CA GLU A 52 -13.79 -6.32 -8.41
C GLU A 52 -14.21 -5.99 -6.97
N ALA A 53 -13.70 -4.90 -6.41
CA ALA A 53 -14.07 -4.44 -5.07
C ALA A 53 -15.58 -4.16 -4.95
N ALA A 54 -16.16 -3.48 -5.97
CA ALA A 54 -17.59 -3.19 -6.01
C ALA A 54 -18.42 -4.47 -6.10
N ALA A 55 -18.04 -5.41 -6.96
CA ALA A 55 -18.72 -6.70 -7.11
C ALA A 55 -18.60 -7.56 -5.83
N GLY A 56 -17.46 -7.46 -5.13
CA GLY A 56 -17.22 -8.14 -3.86
C GLY A 56 -17.89 -7.47 -2.66
N GLY A 57 -18.52 -6.30 -2.83
CA GLY A 57 -19.13 -5.52 -1.76
C GLY A 57 -18.10 -4.97 -0.77
N CYS A 58 -16.91 -4.61 -1.25
CA CYS A 58 -15.88 -3.96 -0.44
C CYS A 58 -16.13 -2.46 -0.34
N GLU A 59 -16.03 -1.91 0.84
CA GLU A 59 -16.16 -0.47 1.11
C GLU A 59 -14.79 0.23 1.16
N LEU A 60 -13.70 -0.55 1.22
CA LEU A 60 -12.34 -0.04 1.31
C LEU A 60 -11.40 -0.88 0.43
N ILE A 61 -10.49 -0.19 -0.26
CA ILE A 61 -9.31 -0.80 -0.88
C ILE A 61 -8.07 -0.30 -0.13
N VAL A 62 -7.19 -1.21 0.23
CA VAL A 62 -5.84 -0.90 0.73
C VAL A 62 -4.86 -1.28 -0.36
N SER A 63 -4.06 -0.30 -0.80
CA SER A 63 -3.06 -0.50 -1.85
C SER A 63 -1.66 -0.17 -1.37
N HIS A 64 -0.67 -0.74 -2.06
CA HIS A 64 0.72 -0.32 -1.91
C HIS A 64 0.97 0.98 -2.68
N HIS A 65 0.67 1.00 -3.97
CA HIS A 65 0.85 2.20 -4.79
C HIS A 65 -0.31 3.21 -4.61
N PRO A 66 0.01 4.52 -4.54
CA PRO A 66 -0.99 5.55 -4.32
C PRO A 66 -1.86 5.79 -5.57
N VAL A 67 -3.18 5.70 -5.39
CA VAL A 67 -4.15 6.02 -6.47
C VAL A 67 -4.15 7.51 -6.84
N ILE A 68 -3.68 8.37 -5.93
CA ILE A 68 -3.42 9.79 -6.16
C ILE A 68 -1.98 10.05 -5.77
N PHE A 69 -1.07 10.15 -6.73
CA PHE A 69 0.33 10.46 -6.49
C PHE A 69 0.61 11.95 -6.51
N SER A 70 0.02 12.66 -7.46
CA SER A 70 0.16 14.11 -7.62
C SER A 70 -1.17 14.84 -7.42
N PRO A 71 -1.17 16.12 -7.02
CA PRO A 71 -2.40 16.90 -6.86
C PRO A 71 -3.27 16.86 -8.11
N LEU A 72 -4.54 16.55 -7.94
CA LEU A 72 -5.52 16.46 -9.04
C LEU A 72 -5.93 17.89 -9.44
N LYS A 73 -5.81 18.20 -10.74
CA LYS A 73 -6.29 19.48 -11.31
C LYS A 73 -7.70 19.39 -11.88
N LYS A 74 -8.17 18.19 -12.18
CA LYS A 74 -9.52 17.90 -12.66
C LYS A 74 -9.85 16.45 -12.35
N LEU A 75 -11.13 16.12 -12.29
CA LEU A 75 -11.66 14.77 -12.18
C LEU A 75 -12.60 14.49 -13.34
N THR A 76 -12.48 13.30 -13.91
CA THR A 76 -13.33 12.82 -15.00
C THR A 76 -13.77 11.38 -14.69
N PRO A 77 -14.83 10.87 -15.34
CA PRO A 77 -15.28 9.47 -15.17
C PRO A 77 -14.23 8.39 -15.53
N ARG A 78 -13.13 8.80 -16.20
CA ARG A 78 -12.02 7.91 -16.54
C ARG A 78 -11.00 7.78 -15.42
N ASP A 79 -11.00 8.72 -14.48
CA ASP A 79 -10.04 8.72 -13.37
C ASP A 79 -10.47 7.71 -12.31
N VAL A 80 -9.53 6.87 -11.87
CA VAL A 80 -9.79 5.81 -10.89
C VAL A 80 -10.32 6.40 -9.59
N SER A 81 -9.78 7.54 -9.14
CA SER A 81 -10.26 8.25 -7.94
C SER A 81 -11.73 8.67 -8.06
N PHE A 82 -12.18 9.07 -9.25
CA PHE A 82 -13.59 9.37 -9.51
C PHE A 82 -14.46 8.12 -9.43
N GLN A 83 -13.99 7.01 -10.01
CA GLN A 83 -14.71 5.74 -9.99
C GLN A 83 -14.86 5.20 -8.56
N LEU A 84 -13.84 5.33 -7.72
CA LEU A 84 -13.89 4.99 -6.29
C LEU A 84 -15.01 5.77 -5.59
N VAL A 85 -15.01 7.10 -5.73
CA VAL A 85 -16.04 7.97 -5.13
C VAL A 85 -17.43 7.61 -5.65
N GLN A 86 -17.59 7.37 -6.95
CA GLN A 86 -18.87 7.01 -7.56
C GLN A 86 -19.45 5.70 -7.01
N LYS A 87 -18.56 4.74 -6.68
CA LYS A 87 -18.95 3.45 -6.10
C LYS A 87 -19.01 3.47 -4.56
N GLY A 88 -18.63 4.58 -3.94
CA GLY A 88 -18.58 4.71 -2.48
C GLY A 88 -17.52 3.83 -1.84
N ILE A 89 -16.38 3.65 -2.50
CA ILE A 89 -15.24 2.84 -2.03
C ILE A 89 -14.12 3.78 -1.61
N SER A 90 -13.68 3.68 -0.36
CA SER A 90 -12.54 4.42 0.17
C SER A 90 -11.23 3.77 -0.26
N ALA A 91 -10.12 4.55 -0.24
CA ALA A 91 -8.80 4.05 -0.58
C ALA A 91 -7.73 4.53 0.41
N ILE A 92 -7.01 3.60 0.99
CA ILE A 92 -5.83 3.83 1.82
C ILE A 92 -4.61 3.31 1.07
N CYS A 93 -3.55 4.10 1.04
CA CYS A 93 -2.26 3.72 0.48
C CYS A 93 -1.22 3.62 1.59
N MET A 94 -0.46 2.52 1.60
CA MET A 94 0.72 2.31 2.44
C MET A 94 1.89 1.99 1.51
N HIS A 95 2.69 3.01 1.21
CA HIS A 95 3.74 2.97 0.19
C HIS A 95 5.14 2.95 0.82
N THR A 96 5.95 3.99 0.62
CA THR A 96 7.33 4.00 1.14
C THR A 96 7.40 3.93 2.66
N ASN A 97 6.39 4.38 3.37
CA ASN A 97 6.28 4.18 4.82
C ASN A 97 6.19 2.69 5.19
N LEU A 98 5.50 1.87 4.40
CA LEU A 98 5.41 0.42 4.61
C LEU A 98 6.68 -0.29 4.16
N ASP A 99 7.38 0.24 3.14
CA ASP A 99 8.69 -0.29 2.73
C ASP A 99 9.72 -0.13 3.85
N ALA A 100 9.73 1.02 4.52
CA ALA A 100 10.68 1.35 5.57
C ALA A 100 10.34 0.75 6.94
N ALA A 101 9.06 0.45 7.19
CA ALA A 101 8.59 -0.04 8.48
C ALA A 101 9.23 -1.37 8.91
N GLU A 102 9.38 -1.55 10.22
CA GLU A 102 9.72 -2.85 10.81
C GLU A 102 8.61 -3.86 10.50
N GLY A 103 8.97 -5.05 10.01
CA GLY A 103 8.03 -6.04 9.50
C GLY A 103 7.35 -5.65 8.18
N GLY A 104 7.78 -4.57 7.56
CA GLY A 104 7.24 -4.08 6.28
C GLY A 104 7.76 -4.85 5.07
N VAL A 105 7.48 -4.30 3.87
CA VAL A 105 7.72 -4.99 2.58
C VAL A 105 9.17 -5.43 2.43
N ASN A 106 10.13 -4.56 2.75
CA ASN A 106 11.55 -4.88 2.55
C ASN A 106 12.05 -5.99 3.48
N GLU A 107 11.52 -6.08 4.70
CA GLU A 107 11.87 -7.18 5.62
C GLU A 107 11.19 -8.48 5.23
N VAL A 108 9.96 -8.43 4.75
CA VAL A 108 9.27 -9.60 4.20
C VAL A 108 10.05 -10.15 3.00
N LEU A 109 10.51 -9.29 2.09
CA LEU A 109 11.34 -9.68 0.95
C LEU A 109 12.68 -10.27 1.41
N ALA A 110 13.37 -9.63 2.36
CA ALA A 110 14.60 -10.17 2.95
C ALA A 110 14.38 -11.58 3.52
N GLY A 111 13.26 -11.80 4.20
CA GLY A 111 12.88 -13.11 4.73
C GLY A 111 12.63 -14.15 3.63
N ILE A 112 11.97 -13.78 2.53
CA ILE A 112 11.71 -14.66 1.38
C ILE A 112 13.02 -15.14 0.74
N PHE A 113 14.02 -14.24 0.64
CA PHE A 113 15.35 -14.58 0.13
C PHE A 113 16.24 -15.31 1.14
N GLY A 114 15.76 -15.56 2.37
CA GLY A 114 16.56 -16.16 3.43
C GLY A 114 17.76 -15.29 3.84
N MET A 115 17.62 -13.97 3.70
CA MET A 115 18.67 -13.01 4.05
C MET A 115 18.94 -13.04 5.56
N ARG A 116 20.23 -13.05 5.93
CA ARG A 116 20.71 -13.02 7.31
C ARG A 116 21.58 -11.81 7.54
N ASP A 117 21.73 -11.43 8.82
CA ASP A 117 22.61 -10.34 9.26
C ASP A 117 22.43 -9.06 8.42
N TRP A 118 21.18 -8.76 8.07
CA TRP A 118 20.85 -7.62 7.23
C TRP A 118 20.92 -6.30 8.01
N GLU A 119 21.31 -5.28 7.30
CA GLU A 119 21.36 -3.89 7.76
C GLU A 119 20.41 -3.03 6.92
N VAL A 120 19.93 -1.96 7.56
CA VAL A 120 19.14 -0.93 6.88
C VAL A 120 20.07 0.01 6.12
N PHE A 121 19.73 0.34 4.87
CA PHE A 121 20.45 1.36 4.10
C PHE A 121 19.46 2.24 3.33
N ALA A 122 19.96 3.25 2.58
CA ALA A 122 19.15 4.16 1.78
C ALA A 122 18.01 4.79 2.59
N ASP A 123 18.34 5.42 3.71
CA ASP A 123 17.44 6.15 4.61
C ASP A 123 16.20 5.34 5.07
N GLY A 124 16.35 4.02 5.17
CA GLY A 124 15.29 3.10 5.59
C GLY A 124 14.65 2.29 4.46
N CYS A 125 14.81 2.72 3.22
CA CYS A 125 14.17 2.11 2.05
C CYS A 125 14.85 0.85 1.51
N GLY A 126 15.89 0.33 2.17
CA GLY A 126 16.58 -0.85 1.70
C GLY A 126 17.05 -1.77 2.82
N ARG A 127 17.30 -3.02 2.46
CA ARG A 127 17.94 -4.03 3.29
C ARG A 127 19.09 -4.64 2.52
N VAL A 128 20.26 -4.77 3.16
CA VAL A 128 21.43 -5.44 2.62
C VAL A 128 21.90 -6.50 3.61
N GLY A 129 22.20 -7.69 3.15
CA GLY A 129 22.60 -8.79 4.03
C GLY A 129 23.14 -9.96 3.24
N GLU A 130 23.39 -11.07 3.92
CA GLU A 130 23.95 -12.30 3.35
C GLU A 130 22.83 -13.30 3.03
N VAL A 131 23.00 -14.03 1.93
CA VAL A 131 22.19 -15.18 1.55
C VAL A 131 23.09 -16.39 1.39
N ASP A 132 22.54 -17.60 1.46
CA ASP A 132 23.30 -18.80 1.16
C ASP A 132 23.82 -18.75 -0.29
N PRO A 133 24.97 -19.37 -0.58
CA PRO A 133 25.50 -19.43 -1.95
C PRO A 133 24.46 -19.97 -2.92
N ILE A 134 24.03 -19.14 -3.83
CA ILE A 134 23.02 -19.45 -4.85
C ILE A 134 23.38 -18.76 -6.14
N THR A 135 23.07 -19.36 -7.28
CA THR A 135 23.28 -18.70 -8.57
C THR A 135 22.17 -17.66 -8.83
N VAL A 136 22.52 -16.60 -9.57
CA VAL A 136 21.52 -15.56 -9.92
C VAL A 136 20.27 -16.13 -10.60
N PRO A 137 20.36 -17.11 -11.55
CA PRO A 137 19.15 -17.72 -12.12
C PRO A 137 18.30 -18.52 -11.13
N GLU A 138 18.90 -19.07 -10.08
CA GLU A 138 18.17 -19.79 -9.03
C GLU A 138 17.49 -18.81 -8.07
N LEU A 139 18.16 -17.71 -7.71
CA LEU A 139 17.60 -16.67 -6.85
C LEU A 139 16.41 -15.95 -7.51
N ALA A 140 16.41 -15.85 -8.85
CA ALA A 140 15.37 -15.15 -9.61
C ALA A 140 14.12 -16.00 -9.92
N ARG A 141 14.01 -17.22 -9.40
CA ARG A 141 12.85 -18.13 -9.58
C ARG A 141 11.92 -18.12 -8.39
#